data_750eb3d63728989e9bb705dd1b2f9b43
#
_entry.id   750eb3d63728989e9bb705dd1b2f9b43
#
_cell.length_a   1.000
_cell.length_b   1.000
_cell.length_c   1.000
_cell.angle_alpha   90.00
_cell.angle_beta   90.00
_cell.angle_gamma   90.00
#
_symmetry.space_group_name_H-M   'P 1'
#
loop_
_entity.id
_entity.type
_entity.pdbx_description
1 polymer ?
#
loop_
_entity_poly.entity_id
_entity_poly.type
_entity_poly.pdbx_seq_one_letter_code
_entity_poly.pdbx_strand_id
1 'polypeptide(L)'
;IARDVCEDNKRNRKYIKSDFSSIKETIYESEIFYQKSFKAISSISIRSRFSVIVARRIYKKIGDYILMQKNIENFNKAGKIYVPLFEKVVQTFLSIFDFVKLLFVKDLSYYNHSHHNILEQEINLNERI
;
A
#
# COMPACT_ATOMS: atom_id res chain seq x y z
N ILE A 1 8.21 -0.16 -4.90
CA ILE A 1 9.44 0.60 -4.62
C ILE A 1 10.37 -0.25 -3.75
N ALA A 2 10.11 -0.47 -2.45
CA ALA A 2 11.02 -1.19 -1.54
C ALA A 2 11.44 -2.59 -2.03
N ARG A 3 10.54 -3.36 -2.66
CA ARG A 3 10.84 -4.69 -3.19
C ARG A 3 11.79 -4.68 -4.38
N ASP A 4 11.68 -3.66 -5.20
CA ASP A 4 12.33 -3.63 -6.52
C ASP A 4 13.64 -2.81 -6.52
N VAL A 5 14.15 -2.38 -5.34
CA VAL A 5 15.34 -1.51 -5.19
C VAL A 5 16.57 -2.07 -5.93
N CYS A 6 16.81 -3.38 -5.85
CA CYS A 6 17.93 -4.01 -6.56
C CYS A 6 17.77 -3.93 -8.08
N GLU A 7 16.56 -4.14 -8.59
CA GLU A 7 16.25 -4.10 -10.01
C GLU A 7 16.29 -2.66 -10.54
N ASP A 8 15.74 -1.73 -9.77
CA ASP A 8 15.73 -0.31 -10.12
C ASP A 8 17.16 0.26 -10.17
N ASN A 9 18.02 -0.12 -9.22
CA ASN A 9 19.43 0.28 -9.23
C ASN A 9 20.18 -0.22 -10.49
N LYS A 10 19.93 -1.46 -10.93
CA LYS A 10 20.52 -1.99 -12.17
C LYS A 10 20.07 -1.21 -13.41
N ARG A 11 18.91 -0.56 -13.33
CA ARG A 11 18.33 0.28 -14.40
C ARG A 11 18.63 1.78 -14.22
N ASN A 12 19.54 2.15 -13.31
CA ASN A 12 19.84 3.54 -12.93
C ASN A 12 18.63 4.34 -12.42
N ARG A 13 17.65 3.66 -11.82
CA ARG A 13 16.48 4.27 -11.20
C ARG A 13 16.63 4.26 -9.69
N LYS A 14 16.72 5.41 -9.05
CA LYS A 14 16.90 5.52 -7.60
C LYS A 14 15.70 6.25 -6.99
N TYR A 15 14.74 5.50 -6.49
CA TYR A 15 13.57 6.05 -5.80
C TYR A 15 13.80 6.19 -4.28
N ILE A 16 14.59 5.29 -3.69
CA ILE A 16 15.03 5.30 -2.30
C ILE A 16 16.51 4.92 -2.24
N LYS A 17 17.16 5.23 -1.12
CA LYS A 17 18.55 4.78 -0.90
C LYS A 17 18.61 3.26 -0.85
N SER A 18 19.71 2.70 -1.35
CA SER A 18 19.90 1.24 -1.46
C SER A 18 20.47 0.62 -0.19
N ASP A 19 20.34 1.29 0.95
CA ASP A 19 20.68 0.75 2.26
C ASP A 19 19.44 0.12 2.92
N PHE A 20 19.67 -0.87 3.78
CA PHE A 20 18.59 -1.62 4.39
C PHE A 20 17.77 -0.79 5.40
N SER A 21 18.35 0.27 5.95
CA SER A 21 17.65 1.19 6.85
C SER A 21 16.57 1.96 6.12
N SER A 22 16.89 2.56 4.97
CA SER A 22 15.94 3.29 4.13
C SER A 22 14.83 2.38 3.58
N ILE A 23 15.15 1.11 3.25
CA ILE A 23 14.17 0.11 2.85
C ILE A 23 13.18 -0.17 3.99
N LYS A 24 13.69 -0.36 5.22
CA LYS A 24 12.84 -0.56 6.42
C LYS A 24 11.95 0.64 6.69
N GLU A 25 12.51 1.84 6.67
CA GLU A 25 11.77 3.08 6.88
C GLU A 25 10.60 3.20 5.91
N THR A 26 10.85 2.98 4.61
CA THR A 26 9.80 2.98 3.58
C THR A 26 8.70 1.95 3.88
N ILE A 27 9.06 0.76 4.38
CA ILE A 27 8.07 -0.27 4.74
C ILE A 27 7.25 0.17 5.96
N TYR A 28 7.87 0.74 6.99
CA TYR A 28 7.15 1.25 8.17
C TYR A 28 6.23 2.42 7.83
N GLU A 29 6.66 3.34 6.99
CA GLU A 29 5.81 4.41 6.48
C GLU A 29 4.60 3.84 5.71
N SER A 30 4.84 2.86 4.84
CA SER A 30 3.76 2.21 4.09
C SER A 30 2.73 1.54 5.01
N GLU A 31 3.15 0.97 6.15
CA GLU A 31 2.25 0.39 7.15
C GLU A 31 1.31 1.45 7.75
N ILE A 32 1.83 2.64 8.05
CA ILE A 32 1.02 3.75 8.54
C ILE A 32 -0.05 4.15 7.51
N PHE A 33 0.33 4.22 6.23
CA PHE A 33 -0.61 4.49 5.14
C PHE A 33 -1.65 3.38 4.99
N TYR A 34 -1.25 2.11 5.10
CA TYR A 34 -2.19 0.98 5.07
C TYR A 34 -3.22 1.04 6.21
N GLN A 35 -2.81 1.44 7.40
CA GLN A 35 -3.73 1.59 8.53
C GLN A 35 -4.71 2.76 8.33
N LYS A 36 -4.19 3.92 7.92
CA LYS A 36 -5.01 5.12 7.68
C LYS A 36 -6.00 4.93 6.53
N SER A 37 -5.56 4.31 5.43
CA SER A 37 -6.39 4.10 4.24
C SER A 37 -7.47 3.05 4.42
N PHE A 38 -7.40 2.19 5.45
CA PHE A 38 -8.36 1.10 5.63
C PHE A 38 -9.81 1.59 5.71
N LYS A 39 -10.06 2.64 6.46
CA LYS A 39 -11.40 3.24 6.56
C LYS A 39 -11.86 3.86 5.23
N ALA A 40 -10.93 4.46 4.47
CA ALA A 40 -11.24 5.06 3.17
C ALA A 40 -11.68 4.03 2.12
N ILE A 41 -11.30 2.74 2.29
CA ILE A 41 -11.76 1.65 1.43
C ILE A 41 -13.30 1.50 1.50
N SER A 42 -13.95 1.91 2.59
CA SER A 42 -15.42 1.89 2.70
C SER A 42 -16.10 2.80 1.69
N SER A 43 -15.43 3.84 1.21
CA SER A 43 -15.95 4.79 0.21
C SER A 43 -15.86 4.26 -1.23
N ILE A 44 -15.13 3.16 -1.47
CA ILE A 44 -15.02 2.53 -2.78
C ILE A 44 -16.25 1.65 -3.04
N SER A 45 -16.61 1.46 -4.33
CA SER A 45 -17.71 0.57 -4.69
C SER A 45 -17.53 -0.83 -4.10
N ILE A 46 -18.60 -1.45 -3.62
CA ILE A 46 -18.57 -2.74 -2.92
C ILE A 46 -17.89 -3.84 -3.75
N ARG A 47 -18.05 -3.80 -5.08
CA ARG A 47 -17.45 -4.78 -6.00
C ARG A 47 -15.91 -4.69 -6.03
N SER A 48 -15.36 -3.48 -5.96
CA SER A 48 -13.91 -3.24 -5.98
C SER A 48 -13.28 -3.34 -4.60
N ARG A 49 -14.07 -3.15 -3.54
CA ARG A 49 -13.62 -3.11 -2.15
C ARG A 49 -12.85 -4.37 -1.75
N PHE A 50 -13.40 -5.54 -2.06
CA PHE A 50 -12.76 -6.82 -1.75
C PHE A 50 -11.39 -6.97 -2.42
N SER A 51 -11.29 -6.66 -3.71
CA SER A 51 -10.02 -6.73 -4.46
C SER A 51 -8.94 -5.81 -3.88
N VAL A 52 -9.33 -4.60 -3.45
CA VAL A 52 -8.41 -3.65 -2.82
C VAL A 52 -7.92 -4.16 -1.47
N ILE A 53 -8.79 -4.79 -0.67
CA ILE A 53 -8.42 -5.40 0.62
C ILE A 53 -7.44 -6.55 0.41
N VAL A 54 -7.71 -7.44 -0.55
CA VAL A 54 -6.81 -8.56 -0.89
C VAL A 54 -5.44 -8.03 -1.32
N ALA A 55 -5.40 -7.07 -2.25
CA ALA A 55 -4.16 -6.46 -2.71
C ALA A 55 -3.37 -5.84 -1.55
N ARG A 56 -4.04 -5.05 -0.69
CA ARG A 56 -3.45 -4.45 0.50
C ARG A 56 -2.76 -5.49 1.39
N ARG A 57 -3.42 -6.61 1.69
CA ARG A 57 -2.85 -7.68 2.53
C ARG A 57 -1.64 -8.35 1.88
N ILE A 58 -1.71 -8.63 0.58
CA ILE A 58 -0.61 -9.26 -0.15
C ILE A 58 0.61 -8.32 -0.20
N TYR A 59 0.42 -7.02 -0.48
CA TYR A 59 1.51 -6.05 -0.49
C TYR A 59 2.15 -5.87 0.89
N LYS A 60 1.35 -5.87 1.96
CA LYS A 60 1.86 -5.86 3.33
C LYS A 60 2.75 -7.08 3.58
N LYS A 61 2.33 -8.29 3.17
CA LYS A 61 3.13 -9.51 3.30
C LYS A 61 4.46 -9.44 2.55
N ILE A 62 4.53 -8.79 1.41
CA ILE A 62 5.81 -8.54 0.73
C ILE A 62 6.74 -7.72 1.64
N GLY A 63 6.23 -6.69 2.32
CA GLY A 63 6.97 -5.92 3.31
C GLY A 63 7.52 -6.79 4.45
N ASP A 64 6.68 -7.66 5.03
CA ASP A 64 7.08 -8.59 6.08
C ASP A 64 8.24 -9.49 5.62
N TYR A 65 8.16 -10.06 4.41
CA TYR A 65 9.22 -10.91 3.86
C TYR A 65 10.52 -10.14 3.59
N ILE A 66 10.45 -8.87 3.21
CA ILE A 66 11.62 -8.00 3.07
C ILE A 66 12.28 -7.78 4.44
N LEU A 67 11.50 -7.47 5.46
CA LEU A 67 12.01 -7.25 6.83
C LEU A 67 12.68 -8.51 7.40
N MET A 68 12.22 -9.70 7.03
CA MET A 68 12.82 -10.98 7.43
C MET A 68 14.25 -11.16 6.89
N GLN A 69 14.68 -10.45 5.86
CA GLN A 69 16.03 -10.57 5.30
C GLN A 69 17.13 -10.02 6.23
N LYS A 70 16.76 -9.20 7.21
CA LYS A 70 17.62 -8.65 8.28
C LYS A 70 18.72 -7.69 7.82
N ASN A 71 19.32 -7.88 6.65
CA ASN A 71 20.38 -7.04 6.11
C ASN A 71 20.32 -6.94 4.58
N ILE A 72 21.08 -5.99 4.02
CA ILE A 72 21.11 -5.71 2.58
C ILE A 72 21.69 -6.86 1.75
N GLU A 73 22.63 -7.61 2.29
CA GLU A 73 23.27 -8.72 1.57
C GLU A 73 22.28 -9.86 1.34
N ASN A 74 21.50 -10.23 2.37
CA ASN A 74 20.45 -11.25 2.26
C ASN A 74 19.35 -10.79 1.33
N PHE A 75 18.93 -9.52 1.42
CA PHE A 75 17.96 -8.93 0.52
C PHE A 75 18.42 -9.00 -0.95
N ASN A 76 19.67 -8.63 -1.22
CA ASN A 76 20.24 -8.69 -2.56
C ASN A 76 20.36 -10.13 -3.09
N LYS A 77 20.73 -11.09 -2.24
CA LYS A 77 20.78 -12.53 -2.58
C LYS A 77 19.41 -13.12 -2.84
N ALA A 78 18.39 -12.71 -2.09
CA ALA A 78 17.01 -13.17 -2.28
C ALA A 78 16.42 -12.70 -3.62
N GLY A 79 16.94 -11.61 -4.19
CA GLY A 79 16.44 -11.02 -5.42
C GLY A 79 15.01 -10.49 -5.26
N LYS A 80 14.13 -10.77 -6.23
CA LYS A 80 12.75 -10.29 -6.19
C LYS A 80 11.90 -11.15 -5.25
N ILE A 81 11.47 -10.55 -4.15
CA ILE A 81 10.69 -11.23 -3.11
C ILE A 81 9.23 -11.36 -3.52
N TYR A 82 8.71 -12.57 -3.43
CA TYR A 82 7.32 -12.92 -3.75
C TYR A 82 6.63 -13.59 -2.55
N VAL A 83 5.33 -13.36 -2.46
CA VAL A 83 4.46 -14.10 -1.52
C VAL A 83 4.14 -15.46 -2.16
N PRO A 84 4.38 -16.59 -1.46
CA PRO A 84 4.01 -17.92 -1.93
C PRO A 84 2.52 -18.05 -2.22
N LEU A 85 2.14 -18.97 -3.13
CA LEU A 85 0.74 -19.17 -3.51
C LEU A 85 -0.15 -19.51 -2.31
N PHE A 86 0.32 -20.39 -1.44
CA PHE A 86 -0.41 -20.75 -0.23
C PHE A 86 -0.71 -19.54 0.66
N GLU A 87 0.28 -18.70 0.88
CA GLU A 87 0.11 -17.47 1.68
C GLU A 87 -0.87 -16.49 1.02
N LYS A 88 -0.85 -16.38 -0.33
CA LYS A 88 -1.85 -15.57 -1.06
C LYS A 88 -3.27 -16.07 -0.81
N VAL A 89 -3.48 -17.39 -0.82
CA VAL A 89 -4.78 -18.00 -0.53
C VAL A 89 -5.21 -17.68 0.90
N VAL A 90 -4.32 -17.87 1.89
CA VAL A 90 -4.60 -17.52 3.29
C VAL A 90 -4.96 -16.04 3.44
N GLN A 91 -4.20 -15.14 2.83
CA GLN A 91 -4.48 -13.70 2.89
C GLN A 91 -5.81 -13.34 2.21
N THR A 92 -6.18 -14.05 1.14
CA THR A 92 -7.48 -13.87 0.48
C THR A 92 -8.63 -14.27 1.41
N PHE A 93 -8.52 -15.40 2.11
CA PHE A 93 -9.53 -15.79 3.10
C PHE A 93 -9.63 -14.79 4.26
N LEU A 94 -8.50 -14.34 4.79
CA LEU A 94 -8.47 -13.34 5.85
C LEU A 94 -9.05 -11.99 5.39
N SER A 95 -8.98 -11.69 4.10
CA SER A 95 -9.58 -10.49 3.52
C SER A 95 -11.11 -10.47 3.61
N ILE A 96 -11.76 -11.64 3.71
CA ILE A 96 -13.21 -11.75 3.93
C ILE A 96 -13.60 -11.10 5.27
N PHE A 97 -12.82 -11.35 6.32
CA PHE A 97 -13.08 -10.75 7.64
C PHE A 97 -12.92 -9.22 7.61
N ASP A 98 -11.88 -8.72 6.95
CA ASP A 98 -11.70 -7.27 6.79
C ASP A 98 -12.80 -6.66 5.94
N PHE A 99 -13.25 -7.34 4.89
CA PHE A 99 -14.36 -6.91 4.07
C PHE A 99 -15.66 -6.81 4.89
N VAL A 100 -15.98 -7.84 5.68
CA VAL A 100 -17.14 -7.83 6.58
C VAL A 100 -17.05 -6.68 7.59
N LYS A 101 -15.88 -6.46 8.21
CA LYS A 101 -15.68 -5.31 9.11
C LYS A 101 -16.02 -3.98 8.45
N LEU A 102 -15.61 -3.80 7.19
CA LEU A 102 -15.87 -2.56 6.45
C LEU A 102 -17.33 -2.36 6.07
N LEU A 103 -18.15 -3.42 6.03
CA LEU A 103 -19.60 -3.28 5.83
C LEU A 103 -20.29 -2.58 7.02
N PHE A 104 -19.70 -2.69 8.21
CA PHE A 104 -20.22 -2.07 9.43
C PHE A 104 -19.61 -0.67 9.71
N VAL A 105 -18.64 -0.25 8.93
CA VAL A 105 -18.08 1.11 9.03
C VAL A 105 -19.05 2.07 8.34
N LYS A 106 -19.55 3.07 9.07
CA LYS A 106 -20.38 4.14 8.50
C LYS A 106 -19.64 4.83 7.35
N ASP A 107 -20.35 5.02 6.25
CA ASP A 107 -19.83 5.63 5.04
C ASP A 107 -19.25 7.02 5.34
N LEU A 108 -18.00 7.24 4.95
CA LEU A 108 -17.31 8.52 5.07
C LEU A 108 -17.70 9.50 3.93
N SER A 109 -18.84 9.28 3.29
CA SER A 109 -19.35 10.11 2.17
C SER A 109 -19.39 11.61 2.49
N TYR A 110 -19.49 11.97 3.78
CA TYR A 110 -19.45 13.35 4.23
C TYR A 110 -18.09 14.04 4.01
N TYR A 111 -16.98 13.28 3.96
CA TYR A 111 -15.64 13.86 3.79
C TYR A 111 -15.33 14.18 2.31
N ASN A 112 -15.96 13.51 1.36
CA ASN A 112 -15.71 13.75 -0.07
C ASN A 112 -16.25 15.09 -0.56
N HIS A 113 -17.32 15.62 0.04
CA HIS A 113 -17.88 16.92 -0.36
C HIS A 113 -16.98 18.11 0.00
N SER A 114 -16.26 18.05 1.13
CA SER A 114 -15.37 19.15 1.52
C SER A 114 -14.07 19.16 0.69
N HIS A 115 -13.52 18.00 0.35
CA HIS A 115 -12.32 17.90 -0.49
C HIS A 115 -12.58 18.27 -1.95
N HIS A 116 -13.73 17.94 -2.52
CA HIS A 116 -14.11 18.38 -3.87
C HIS A 116 -14.18 19.90 -3.97
N ASN A 117 -14.78 20.54 -2.97
CA ASN A 117 -14.87 22.00 -2.94
C ASN A 117 -13.51 22.70 -2.80
N ILE A 118 -12.56 22.10 -2.09
CA ILE A 118 -11.20 22.63 -1.96
C ILE A 118 -10.44 22.50 -3.29
N LEU A 119 -10.55 21.34 -3.97
CA LEU A 119 -9.92 21.12 -5.27
C LEU A 119 -10.51 21.99 -6.37
N GLU A 120 -11.84 22.21 -6.39
CA GLU A 120 -12.47 23.14 -7.33
C GLU A 120 -12.07 24.58 -7.07
N GLN A 121 -11.84 24.98 -5.83
CA GLN A 121 -11.33 26.32 -5.50
C GLN A 121 -9.88 26.50 -5.97
N GLU A 122 -9.02 25.49 -5.82
CA GLU A 122 -7.64 25.54 -6.30
C GLU A 122 -7.55 25.56 -7.83
N ILE A 123 -8.41 24.80 -8.53
CA ILE A 123 -8.48 24.81 -10.02
C ILE A 123 -8.93 26.19 -10.52
N ASN A 124 -9.95 26.79 -9.92
CA ASN A 124 -10.43 28.12 -10.29
C ASN A 124 -9.40 29.24 -10.04
N LEU A 125 -8.48 29.07 -9.09
CA LEU A 125 -7.39 30.02 -8.86
C LEU A 125 -6.33 29.98 -9.96
N ASN A 126 -6.07 28.82 -10.54
CA ASN A 126 -5.11 28.64 -11.62
C ASN A 126 -5.62 29.09 -13.01
N GLU A 127 -6.93 29.20 -13.21
CA GLU A 127 -7.51 29.74 -14.44
C GLU A 127 -7.58 31.27 -14.49
N ARG A 128 -7.20 31.95 -13.39
CA ARG A 128 -7.21 33.44 -13.31
C ARG A 128 -5.83 34.09 -13.47
N ILE A 129 -4.81 33.32 -13.84
CA ILE A 129 -3.48 33.80 -14.23
C ILE A 129 -3.31 33.63 -15.74
#